data_7702951516240f9a611d4b87ccd0f6ff
#
_entry.id   7702951516240f9a611d4b87ccd0f6ff
#
_cell.length_a   1.000
_cell.length_b   1.000
_cell.length_c   1.000
_cell.angle_alpha   90.00
_cell.angle_beta   90.00
_cell.angle_gamma   90.00
#
_symmetry.space_group_name_H-M   'P 1'
#
loop_
_entity.id
_entity.type
_entity.pdbx_description
1 polymer ?
#
loop_
_entity_poly.entity_id
_entity_poly.type
_entity_poly.pdbx_seq_one_letter_code
_entity_poly.pdbx_strand_id
1 'polypeptide(L)'
;MALTWSIGPAHGIEGGTLARTNDQLARATVAVGTLVQPDGSLRLSRCSGALIAPDLVLTAAHCIRGNPVGAVVGFYQGSRRIASAHRVAAAARHAVGSGRLASRDLADMLNEISLDIAVLRLETPVRGRSPLRLANRLQRIPSTLQLAGVGLSGQAAGTLKTAALRPLAMTETGLIIARTVGARVCMGDSGGPVVIPSRSGPLLVGVASAVITPQAPCGNILMIAPVTIAGP
;
A
#
# COMPACT_ATOMS: atom_id res chain seq x y z
N MET A 1 -26.05 14.86 27.52
CA MET A 1 -24.78 14.12 27.56
C MET A 1 -24.24 14.06 26.15
N ALA A 2 -23.25 14.89 25.82
CA ALA A 2 -22.60 14.87 24.51
C ALA A 2 -21.49 13.81 24.53
N LEU A 3 -21.66 12.74 23.76
CA LEU A 3 -20.61 11.76 23.52
C LEU A 3 -19.54 12.42 22.61
N THR A 4 -18.46 12.90 23.23
CA THR A 4 -17.26 13.30 22.52
C THR A 4 -16.56 12.03 22.02
N TRP A 5 -16.69 11.75 20.73
CA TRP A 5 -15.85 10.75 20.08
C TRP A 5 -14.43 11.32 20.00
N SER A 6 -13.56 10.86 20.89
CA SER A 6 -12.12 11.05 20.74
C SER A 6 -11.67 10.25 19.53
N ILE A 7 -11.54 10.93 18.38
CA ILE A 7 -10.79 10.39 17.24
C ILE A 7 -9.32 10.43 17.68
N GLY A 8 -8.84 9.33 18.24
CA GLY A 8 -7.42 9.16 18.50
C GLY A 8 -6.63 9.33 17.21
N PRO A 9 -5.38 9.80 17.25
CA PRO A 9 -4.56 9.96 16.07
C PRO A 9 -4.44 8.60 15.38
N ALA A 10 -4.93 8.50 14.13
CA ALA A 10 -4.75 7.31 13.31
C ALA A 10 -3.25 7.22 12.97
N HIS A 11 -2.54 6.41 13.72
CA HIS A 11 -1.13 6.06 13.44
C HIS A 11 -1.15 4.92 12.44
N GLY A 12 -0.34 5.00 11.37
CA GLY A 12 -0.18 3.92 10.39
C GLY A 12 -0.02 2.57 11.07
N ILE A 13 0.03 1.47 10.44
CA ILE A 13 -0.08 0.10 11.00
C ILE A 13 -0.13 0.11 12.53
N GLU A 14 -1.31 0.03 13.11
CA GLU A 14 -1.51 0.10 14.57
C GLU A 14 -0.83 -1.12 15.23
N GLY A 15 -0.03 -0.91 16.29
CA GLY A 15 0.78 -1.97 16.89
C GLY A 15 1.99 -2.41 16.06
N GLY A 16 2.20 -1.83 14.88
CA GLY A 16 3.36 -2.14 14.03
C GLY A 16 4.67 -1.61 14.60
N THR A 17 5.79 -2.17 14.11
CA THR A 17 7.15 -1.78 14.49
C THR A 17 7.59 -0.55 13.70
N LEU A 18 8.17 0.44 14.37
CA LEU A 18 8.75 1.61 13.72
C LEU A 18 9.87 1.19 12.76
N ALA A 19 9.83 1.71 11.54
CA ALA A 19 10.83 1.42 10.54
C ALA A 19 12.21 1.98 10.94
N ARG A 20 13.26 1.19 10.68
CA ARG A 20 14.66 1.59 10.93
C ARG A 20 15.27 2.23 9.67
N THR A 21 16.27 3.08 9.85
CA THR A 21 16.90 3.82 8.74
C THR A 21 17.59 2.90 7.73
N ASN A 22 18.12 1.77 8.18
CA ASN A 22 18.82 0.78 7.34
C ASN A 22 17.90 -0.35 6.82
N ASP A 23 16.61 -0.33 7.14
CA ASP A 23 15.65 -1.31 6.63
C ASP A 23 15.38 -1.04 5.15
N GLN A 24 15.71 -2.02 4.29
CA GLN A 24 15.54 -1.89 2.84
C GLN A 24 14.07 -1.78 2.44
N LEU A 25 13.16 -2.52 3.10
CA LEU A 25 11.72 -2.40 2.85
C LEU A 25 11.25 -0.99 3.18
N ALA A 26 11.64 -0.47 4.35
CA ALA A 26 11.27 0.89 4.75
C ALA A 26 11.84 1.97 3.80
N ARG A 27 13.07 1.80 3.31
CA ARG A 27 13.71 2.75 2.39
C ARG A 27 13.03 2.82 1.02
N ALA A 28 12.38 1.74 0.61
CA ALA A 28 11.61 1.66 -0.63
C ALA A 28 10.12 2.01 -0.45
N THR A 29 9.62 2.06 0.80
CA THR A 29 8.23 2.42 1.08
C THR A 29 8.06 3.94 1.05
N VAL A 30 6.97 4.39 0.43
CA VAL A 30 6.66 5.80 0.22
C VAL A 30 5.24 6.14 0.65
N ALA A 31 4.99 7.42 0.95
CA ALA A 31 3.65 7.98 1.01
C ALA A 31 3.23 8.42 -0.40
N VAL A 32 2.02 8.08 -0.80
CA VAL A 32 1.38 8.54 -2.03
C VAL A 32 0.25 9.50 -1.67
N GLY A 33 0.35 10.74 -2.14
CA GLY A 33 -0.70 11.74 -2.01
C GLY A 33 -1.29 12.05 -3.37
N THR A 34 -2.62 11.92 -3.52
CA THR A 34 -3.34 12.26 -4.75
C THR A 34 -4.38 13.33 -4.48
N LEU A 35 -4.40 14.34 -5.32
CA LEU A 35 -5.38 15.42 -5.28
C LEU A 35 -6.48 15.13 -6.27
N VAL A 36 -7.69 14.95 -5.79
CA VAL A 36 -8.88 14.65 -6.61
C VAL A 36 -9.91 15.77 -6.48
N GLN A 37 -10.70 15.97 -7.52
CA GLN A 37 -11.73 17.02 -7.59
C GLN A 37 -13.08 16.42 -8.03
N PRO A 38 -13.73 15.60 -7.20
CA PRO A 38 -14.91 14.85 -7.61
C PRO A 38 -16.15 15.73 -7.85
N ASP A 39 -16.27 16.86 -7.20
CA ASP A 39 -17.45 17.75 -7.16
C ASP A 39 -17.06 19.24 -7.16
N GLY A 40 -15.91 19.57 -7.77
CA GLY A 40 -15.35 20.91 -7.73
C GLY A 40 -14.56 21.21 -6.46
N SER A 41 -14.70 20.44 -5.39
CA SER A 41 -13.89 20.57 -4.17
C SER A 41 -12.62 19.71 -4.25
N LEU A 42 -11.48 20.30 -3.87
CA LEU A 42 -10.21 19.56 -3.81
C LEU A 42 -10.17 18.67 -2.59
N ARG A 43 -9.95 17.38 -2.82
CA ARG A 43 -9.77 16.37 -1.75
C ARG A 43 -8.42 15.69 -1.89
N LEU A 44 -7.73 15.52 -0.79
CA LEU A 44 -6.45 14.85 -0.71
C LEU A 44 -6.65 13.41 -0.23
N SER A 45 -6.40 12.44 -1.11
CA SER A 45 -6.29 11.03 -0.74
C SER A 45 -4.84 10.70 -0.37
N ARG A 46 -4.65 9.81 0.57
CA ARG A 46 -3.33 9.37 1.03
C ARG A 46 -3.27 7.86 1.15
N CYS A 47 -2.19 7.33 0.63
CA CYS A 47 -1.87 5.91 0.58
C CYS A 47 -0.38 5.69 0.85
N SER A 48 -0.01 4.44 0.86
CA SER A 48 1.37 3.96 0.81
C SER A 48 1.73 3.51 -0.61
N GLY A 49 3.01 3.32 -0.88
CA GLY A 49 3.50 2.77 -2.14
C GLY A 49 4.88 2.17 -1.99
N ALA A 50 5.36 1.55 -3.06
CA ALA A 50 6.66 0.89 -3.16
C ALA A 50 7.47 1.43 -4.34
N LEU A 51 8.69 1.89 -4.10
CA LEU A 51 9.65 2.20 -5.16
C LEU A 51 10.11 0.89 -5.80
N ILE A 52 9.85 0.70 -7.10
CA ILE A 52 10.19 -0.51 -7.88
C ILE A 52 11.24 -0.24 -8.98
N ALA A 53 11.45 1.02 -9.32
CA ALA A 53 12.55 1.53 -10.14
C ALA A 53 12.90 2.95 -9.66
N PRO A 54 14.01 3.56 -10.10
CA PRO A 54 14.36 4.92 -9.64
C PRO A 54 13.26 5.97 -9.87
N ASP A 55 12.41 5.77 -10.87
CA ASP A 55 11.32 6.68 -11.25
C ASP A 55 9.93 6.02 -11.21
N LEU A 56 9.81 4.76 -10.75
CA LEU A 56 8.54 4.04 -10.72
C LEU A 56 8.14 3.66 -9.30
N VAL A 57 6.91 4.00 -8.94
CA VAL A 57 6.27 3.64 -7.67
C VAL A 57 5.03 2.81 -7.93
N LEU A 58 4.94 1.67 -7.28
CA LEU A 58 3.77 0.82 -7.26
C LEU A 58 2.87 1.20 -6.08
N THR A 59 1.55 1.18 -6.29
CA THR A 59 0.53 1.43 -5.26
C THR A 59 -0.77 0.70 -5.61
N ALA A 60 -1.79 0.80 -4.79
CA ALA A 60 -3.11 0.28 -5.11
C ALA A 60 -3.84 1.18 -6.13
N ALA A 61 -4.60 0.58 -7.06
CA ALA A 61 -5.34 1.34 -8.08
C ALA A 61 -6.39 2.27 -7.46
N HIS A 62 -7.01 1.85 -6.36
CA HIS A 62 -7.97 2.69 -5.65
C HIS A 62 -7.36 3.96 -5.06
N CYS A 63 -6.03 4.04 -4.88
CA CYS A 63 -5.32 5.23 -4.40
C CYS A 63 -5.26 6.35 -5.43
N ILE A 64 -5.46 6.04 -6.72
CA ILE A 64 -5.42 7.00 -7.84
C ILE A 64 -6.74 7.08 -8.59
N ARG A 65 -7.86 6.85 -7.89
CA ARG A 65 -9.21 6.96 -8.46
C ARG A 65 -9.57 8.39 -8.83
N GLY A 66 -10.57 8.53 -9.71
CA GLY A 66 -11.20 9.82 -10.02
C GLY A 66 -10.33 10.77 -10.84
N ASN A 67 -9.36 10.26 -11.61
CA ASN A 67 -8.45 11.06 -12.43
C ASN A 67 -7.85 12.21 -11.61
N PRO A 68 -6.86 11.93 -10.75
CA PRO A 68 -6.31 12.96 -9.88
C PRO A 68 -5.74 14.12 -10.69
N VAL A 69 -6.04 15.34 -10.27
CA VAL A 69 -5.49 16.57 -10.87
C VAL A 69 -4.02 16.79 -10.50
N GLY A 70 -3.51 16.01 -9.54
CA GLY A 70 -2.10 16.00 -9.17
C GLY A 70 -1.79 14.84 -8.22
N ALA A 71 -0.54 14.39 -8.26
CA ALA A 71 -0.03 13.38 -7.33
C ALA A 71 1.41 13.68 -6.92
N VAL A 72 1.74 13.32 -5.69
CA VAL A 72 3.07 13.47 -5.11
C VAL A 72 3.46 12.22 -4.33
N VAL A 73 4.76 11.96 -4.30
CA VAL A 73 5.35 10.85 -3.54
C VAL A 73 6.32 11.41 -2.50
N GLY A 74 6.11 11.03 -1.24
CA GLY A 74 6.96 11.41 -0.12
C GLY A 74 7.77 10.24 0.41
N PHE A 75 9.04 10.48 0.73
CA PHE A 75 9.95 9.46 1.23
C PHE A 75 10.16 9.54 2.74
N TYR A 76 10.77 8.48 3.28
CA TYR A 76 11.04 8.32 4.71
C TYR A 76 12.53 8.06 4.97
N GLN A 77 12.99 8.49 6.14
CA GLN A 77 14.25 8.10 6.73
C GLN A 77 13.93 7.43 8.07
N GLY A 78 14.10 6.12 8.12
CA GLY A 78 13.49 5.33 9.18
C GLY A 78 11.98 5.52 9.19
N SER A 79 11.40 5.79 10.34
CA SER A 79 9.96 6.01 10.50
C SER A 79 9.50 7.45 10.18
N ARG A 80 10.41 8.41 9.99
CA ARG A 80 10.08 9.83 9.81
C ARG A 80 10.03 10.20 8.33
N ARG A 81 8.98 10.93 7.94
CA ARG A 81 8.88 11.52 6.62
C ARG A 81 9.94 12.60 6.43
N ILE A 82 10.62 12.60 5.27
CA ILE A 82 11.50 13.70 4.86
C ILE A 82 10.68 14.78 4.15
N ALA A 83 11.15 16.03 4.20
CA ALA A 83 10.40 17.18 3.69
C ALA A 83 10.23 17.19 2.16
N SER A 84 11.17 16.57 1.42
CA SER A 84 11.10 16.53 -0.05
C SER A 84 9.94 15.64 -0.52
N ALA A 85 9.23 16.12 -1.53
CA ALA A 85 8.21 15.36 -2.25
C ALA A 85 8.54 15.37 -3.74
N HIS A 86 8.29 14.25 -4.41
CA HIS A 86 8.49 14.08 -5.85
C HIS A 86 7.13 14.15 -6.54
N ARG A 87 7.04 14.94 -7.62
CA ARG A 87 5.83 15.01 -8.43
C ARG A 87 5.71 13.77 -9.30
N VAL A 88 4.46 13.39 -9.56
CA VAL A 88 4.13 12.30 -10.47
C VAL A 88 3.81 12.87 -11.84
N ALA A 89 4.56 12.42 -12.86
CA ALA A 89 4.37 12.84 -14.25
C ALA A 89 3.24 12.06 -14.94
N ALA A 90 3.09 10.78 -14.60
CA ALA A 90 2.08 9.91 -15.19
C ALA A 90 1.68 8.80 -14.22
N ALA A 91 0.45 8.31 -14.38
CA ALA A 91 -0.07 7.18 -13.64
C ALA A 91 -0.75 6.19 -14.60
N ALA A 92 -0.50 4.91 -14.41
CA ALA A 92 -1.22 3.83 -15.07
C ALA A 92 -1.83 2.93 -14.01
N ARG A 93 -3.08 2.51 -14.23
CA ARG A 93 -3.78 1.58 -13.35
C ARG A 93 -4.47 0.50 -14.16
N HIS A 94 -4.72 -0.65 -13.56
CA HIS A 94 -5.57 -1.64 -14.16
C HIS A 94 -6.99 -1.06 -14.35
N ALA A 95 -7.62 -1.37 -15.49
CA ALA A 95 -8.92 -0.79 -15.88
C ALA A 95 -10.09 -1.22 -14.96
N VAL A 96 -9.91 -2.29 -14.20
CA VAL A 96 -10.93 -2.85 -13.30
C VAL A 96 -10.82 -2.17 -11.93
N GLY A 97 -11.92 -1.62 -11.49
CA GLY A 97 -12.01 -1.01 -10.16
C GLY A 97 -12.57 0.40 -10.19
N SER A 98 -13.86 0.53 -10.50
CA SER A 98 -14.61 1.80 -10.40
C SER A 98 -14.80 2.29 -8.96
N GLY A 99 -14.22 1.59 -7.99
CA GLY A 99 -14.21 2.08 -6.62
C GLY A 99 -15.28 1.61 -5.70
N ARG A 100 -16.28 0.98 -6.19
CA ARG A 100 -17.19 0.13 -5.43
C ARG A 100 -17.01 -1.29 -5.93
N LEU A 101 -16.86 -2.23 -5.02
CA LEU A 101 -17.03 -3.64 -5.35
C LEU A 101 -18.41 -3.75 -5.97
N ALA A 102 -18.46 -3.83 -7.29
CA ALA A 102 -19.70 -3.71 -8.05
C ALA A 102 -20.52 -5.00 -7.94
N SER A 103 -19.85 -6.13 -7.71
CA SER A 103 -20.48 -7.44 -7.57
C SER A 103 -20.76 -7.79 -6.10
N ARG A 104 -21.87 -8.46 -5.87
CA ARG A 104 -22.18 -9.15 -4.60
C ARG A 104 -21.63 -10.58 -4.56
N ASP A 105 -21.11 -11.06 -5.68
CA ASP A 105 -20.45 -12.36 -5.76
C ASP A 105 -19.06 -12.29 -5.16
N LEU A 106 -18.73 -13.22 -4.28
CA LEU A 106 -17.44 -13.25 -3.60
C LEU A 106 -16.27 -13.46 -4.56
N ALA A 107 -16.45 -14.30 -5.59
CA ALA A 107 -15.39 -14.59 -6.55
C ALA A 107 -15.05 -13.34 -7.38
N ASP A 108 -16.06 -12.61 -7.85
CA ASP A 108 -15.89 -11.35 -8.56
C ASP A 108 -15.19 -10.30 -7.69
N MET A 109 -15.61 -10.18 -6.41
CA MET A 109 -14.96 -9.27 -5.46
C MET A 109 -13.46 -9.60 -5.28
N LEU A 110 -13.12 -10.87 -5.10
CA LEU A 110 -11.74 -11.30 -4.93
C LEU A 110 -10.94 -11.05 -6.22
N ASN A 111 -11.56 -11.25 -7.37
CA ASN A 111 -10.93 -10.96 -8.67
C ASN A 111 -10.66 -9.45 -8.85
N GLU A 112 -11.65 -8.60 -8.57
CA GLU A 112 -11.46 -7.13 -8.60
C GLU A 112 -10.33 -6.67 -7.67
N ILE A 113 -10.25 -7.21 -6.46
CA ILE A 113 -9.19 -6.90 -5.50
C ILE A 113 -7.83 -7.37 -6.01
N SER A 114 -7.77 -8.51 -6.72
CA SER A 114 -6.52 -9.00 -7.32
C SER A 114 -5.93 -8.07 -8.39
N LEU A 115 -6.75 -7.22 -8.98
CA LEU A 115 -6.39 -6.25 -10.03
C LEU A 115 -6.17 -4.83 -9.48
N ASP A 116 -6.22 -4.63 -8.18
CA ASP A 116 -6.09 -3.32 -7.53
C ASP A 116 -4.63 -2.82 -7.50
N ILE A 117 -4.03 -2.68 -8.68
CA ILE A 117 -2.64 -2.27 -8.90
C ILE A 117 -2.56 -1.02 -9.76
N ALA A 118 -1.68 -0.09 -9.38
CA ALA A 118 -1.32 1.09 -10.15
C ALA A 118 0.19 1.35 -10.11
N VAL A 119 0.70 1.93 -11.17
CA VAL A 119 2.09 2.39 -11.29
C VAL A 119 2.10 3.89 -11.49
N LEU A 120 2.92 4.59 -10.73
CA LEU A 120 3.17 6.01 -10.84
C LEU A 120 4.58 6.22 -11.39
N ARG A 121 4.72 7.09 -12.40
CA ARG A 121 6.03 7.54 -12.90
C ARG A 121 6.33 8.91 -12.29
N LEU A 122 7.48 9.02 -11.65
CA LEU A 122 7.97 10.28 -11.10
C LEU A 122 8.53 11.19 -12.21
N GLU A 123 8.40 12.51 -12.05
CA GLU A 123 8.99 13.49 -12.97
C GLU A 123 10.53 13.40 -12.98
N THR A 124 11.13 13.07 -11.84
CA THR A 124 12.57 12.94 -11.68
C THR A 124 12.91 11.65 -10.94
N PRO A 125 13.91 10.89 -11.44
CA PRO A 125 14.36 9.68 -10.74
C PRO A 125 14.92 10.00 -9.35
N VAL A 126 14.65 9.10 -8.41
CA VAL A 126 15.15 9.19 -7.03
C VAL A 126 16.56 8.60 -6.93
N ARG A 127 17.48 9.34 -6.33
CA ARG A 127 18.83 8.87 -6.08
C ARG A 127 19.04 8.40 -4.65
N GLY A 128 20.01 7.49 -4.43
CA GLY A 128 20.38 7.01 -3.09
C GLY A 128 19.36 6.08 -2.44
N ARG A 129 18.41 5.54 -3.21
CA ARG A 129 17.41 4.56 -2.77
C ARG A 129 17.51 3.28 -3.58
N SER A 130 17.27 2.15 -2.91
CA SER A 130 17.26 0.84 -3.56
C SER A 130 15.80 0.42 -3.78
N PRO A 131 15.34 0.35 -5.04
CA PRO A 131 14.01 -0.16 -5.36
C PRO A 131 13.83 -1.61 -4.88
N LEU A 132 12.60 -2.01 -4.61
CA LEU A 132 12.25 -3.41 -4.36
C LEU A 132 12.30 -4.21 -5.66
N ARG A 133 12.87 -5.40 -5.58
CA ARG A 133 12.78 -6.37 -6.66
C ARG A 133 11.42 -7.07 -6.61
N LEU A 134 10.81 -7.27 -7.76
CA LEU A 134 9.58 -8.03 -7.87
C LEU A 134 9.86 -9.52 -7.68
N ALA A 135 8.98 -10.22 -6.97
CA ALA A 135 9.01 -11.67 -6.93
C ALA A 135 8.53 -12.25 -8.28
N ASN A 136 9.03 -13.42 -8.64
CA ASN A 136 8.42 -14.21 -9.69
C ASN A 136 7.01 -14.67 -9.26
N ARG A 137 6.19 -15.11 -10.22
CA ARG A 137 4.88 -15.67 -9.92
C ARG A 137 4.98 -16.74 -8.83
N LEU A 138 4.22 -16.56 -7.76
CA LEU A 138 4.19 -17.51 -6.66
C LEU A 138 3.48 -18.79 -7.09
N GLN A 139 4.14 -19.93 -6.91
CA GLN A 139 3.56 -21.25 -7.15
C GLN A 139 2.87 -21.81 -5.89
N ARG A 140 3.17 -21.25 -4.73
CA ARG A 140 2.64 -21.67 -3.44
C ARG A 140 2.61 -20.49 -2.46
N ILE A 141 1.78 -20.61 -1.45
CA ILE A 141 1.66 -19.61 -0.38
C ILE A 141 3.00 -19.52 0.37
N PRO A 142 3.61 -18.32 0.52
CA PRO A 142 4.79 -18.13 1.34
C PRO A 142 4.53 -18.44 2.81
N SER A 143 5.55 -18.88 3.55
CA SER A 143 5.40 -19.14 4.99
C SER A 143 5.24 -17.88 5.83
N THR A 144 5.90 -16.80 5.42
CA THR A 144 5.88 -15.50 6.10
C THR A 144 5.91 -14.36 5.10
N LEU A 145 5.26 -13.27 5.44
CA LEU A 145 5.29 -12.01 4.69
C LEU A 145 5.53 -10.84 5.66
N GLN A 146 5.96 -9.71 5.10
CA GLN A 146 6.09 -8.47 5.82
C GLN A 146 5.43 -7.35 5.02
N LEU A 147 4.66 -6.51 5.72
CA LEU A 147 4.03 -5.30 5.19
C LEU A 147 4.80 -4.09 5.70
N ALA A 148 4.91 -3.05 4.87
CA ALA A 148 5.21 -1.71 5.33
C ALA A 148 4.12 -0.73 4.89
N GLY A 149 3.81 0.23 5.76
CA GLY A 149 2.77 1.21 5.51
C GLY A 149 3.01 2.49 6.30
N VAL A 150 2.48 3.59 5.79
CA VAL A 150 2.64 4.92 6.39
C VAL A 150 1.38 5.38 7.13
N GLY A 151 0.22 4.80 6.81
CA GLY A 151 -1.07 5.16 7.38
C GLY A 151 -1.37 6.65 7.36
N LEU A 152 -2.35 7.04 8.18
CA LEU A 152 -2.72 8.44 8.38
C LEU A 152 -2.43 8.84 9.82
N SER A 153 -2.04 10.11 10.02
CA SER A 153 -2.01 10.79 11.32
C SER A 153 -2.82 12.08 11.17
N GLY A 154 -4.06 12.04 11.59
CA GLY A 154 -5.04 13.07 11.24
C GLY A 154 -5.19 13.17 9.71
N GLN A 155 -4.95 14.34 9.13
CA GLN A 155 -4.96 14.56 7.68
C GLN A 155 -3.56 14.46 7.02
N ALA A 156 -2.51 14.12 7.75
CA ALA A 156 -1.17 13.95 7.23
C ALA A 156 -0.83 12.47 7.00
N ALA A 157 0.17 12.18 6.14
CA ALA A 157 0.79 10.86 6.10
C ALA A 157 1.43 10.58 7.46
N GLY A 158 1.20 9.38 7.96
CA GLY A 158 1.63 8.99 9.30
C GLY A 158 3.10 8.59 9.37
N THR A 159 3.40 7.80 10.37
CA THR A 159 4.72 7.27 10.65
C THR A 159 4.89 5.94 9.92
N LEU A 160 6.02 5.76 9.23
CA LEU A 160 6.31 4.49 8.55
C LEU A 160 6.55 3.37 9.57
N LYS A 161 5.76 2.33 9.44
CA LYS A 161 5.84 1.11 10.27
C LYS A 161 5.83 -0.14 9.42
N THR A 162 6.27 -1.23 10.01
CA THR A 162 6.22 -2.57 9.43
C THR A 162 5.42 -3.52 10.32
N ALA A 163 4.84 -4.55 9.71
CA ALA A 163 4.17 -5.63 10.43
C ALA A 163 4.48 -6.98 9.79
N ALA A 164 4.65 -8.00 10.61
CA ALA A 164 4.69 -9.38 10.15
C ALA A 164 3.27 -9.83 9.75
N LEU A 165 3.20 -10.62 8.67
CA LEU A 165 1.97 -11.20 8.18
C LEU A 165 2.09 -12.72 8.16
N ARG A 166 1.03 -13.39 8.58
CA ARG A 166 0.82 -14.83 8.42
C ARG A 166 -0.16 -15.06 7.26
N PRO A 167 0.29 -15.57 6.13
CA PRO A 167 -0.59 -15.94 5.02
C PRO A 167 -1.59 -17.01 5.44
N LEU A 168 -2.83 -16.88 4.98
CA LEU A 168 -3.94 -17.79 5.27
C LEU A 168 -4.40 -18.54 4.02
N ALA A 169 -4.51 -17.83 2.89
CA ALA A 169 -4.96 -18.36 1.61
C ALA A 169 -4.35 -17.60 0.44
N MET A 170 -4.36 -18.23 -0.72
CA MET A 170 -4.02 -17.61 -2.00
C MET A 170 -5.01 -18.11 -3.04
N THR A 171 -5.61 -17.22 -3.81
CA THR A 171 -6.51 -17.56 -4.90
C THR A 171 -5.74 -17.96 -6.16
N GLU A 172 -6.42 -18.49 -7.16
CA GLU A 172 -5.85 -18.82 -8.48
C GLU A 172 -5.32 -17.56 -9.20
N THR A 173 -5.94 -16.40 -8.96
CA THR A 173 -5.49 -15.10 -9.47
C THR A 173 -4.24 -14.58 -8.75
N GLY A 174 -3.77 -15.27 -7.70
CA GLY A 174 -2.61 -14.90 -6.91
C GLY A 174 -2.90 -13.90 -5.79
N LEU A 175 -4.16 -13.50 -5.57
CA LEU A 175 -4.55 -12.71 -4.42
C LEU A 175 -4.19 -13.46 -3.13
N ILE A 176 -3.46 -12.80 -2.22
CA ILE A 176 -3.09 -13.40 -0.94
C ILE A 176 -3.97 -12.80 0.16
N ILE A 177 -4.54 -13.66 0.99
CA ILE A 177 -5.22 -13.29 2.23
C ILE A 177 -4.28 -13.61 3.37
N ALA A 178 -3.99 -12.62 4.21
CA ALA A 178 -3.05 -12.78 5.32
C ALA A 178 -3.58 -12.11 6.59
N ARG A 179 -3.14 -12.61 7.74
CA ARG A 179 -3.40 -12.01 9.06
C ARG A 179 -2.16 -11.30 9.55
N THR A 180 -2.32 -10.09 10.07
CA THR A 180 -1.26 -9.37 10.80
C THR A 180 -0.97 -10.05 12.13
N VAL A 181 0.30 -10.02 12.56
CA VAL A 181 0.74 -10.55 13.85
C VAL A 181 1.01 -9.39 14.80
N GLY A 182 0.18 -9.27 15.83
CA GLY A 182 0.31 -8.20 16.84
C GLY A 182 0.05 -6.78 16.33
N ALA A 183 -0.55 -6.64 15.14
CA ALA A 183 -0.78 -5.36 14.49
C ALA A 183 -2.14 -5.29 13.80
N ARG A 184 -2.54 -4.09 13.34
CA ARG A 184 -3.74 -3.86 12.53
C ARG A 184 -3.40 -2.92 11.38
N VAL A 185 -3.91 -3.21 10.21
CA VAL A 185 -3.78 -2.36 9.01
C VAL A 185 -4.88 -1.33 9.02
N CYS A 186 -4.55 -0.09 8.76
CA CYS A 186 -5.44 1.05 8.89
C CYS A 186 -5.56 1.82 7.56
N MET A 187 -6.41 2.84 7.54
CA MET A 187 -6.49 3.76 6.40
C MET A 187 -5.13 4.41 6.14
N GLY A 188 -4.77 4.52 4.84
CA GLY A 188 -3.49 5.05 4.40
C GLY A 188 -2.36 4.01 4.27
N ASP A 189 -2.55 2.80 4.81
CA ASP A 189 -1.63 1.67 4.54
C ASP A 189 -1.87 1.02 3.17
N SER A 190 -3.01 1.30 2.55
CA SER A 190 -3.35 0.89 1.17
C SER A 190 -2.22 1.22 0.19
N GLY A 191 -1.88 0.30 -0.69
CA GLY A 191 -0.76 0.42 -1.63
C GLY A 191 0.61 0.13 -1.03
N GLY A 192 0.70 -0.07 0.29
CA GLY A 192 1.94 -0.43 0.98
C GLY A 192 2.51 -1.76 0.50
N PRO A 193 3.85 -1.87 0.33
CA PRO A 193 4.50 -3.08 -0.15
C PRO A 193 4.33 -4.26 0.81
N VAL A 194 4.00 -5.41 0.22
CA VAL A 194 4.05 -6.71 0.90
C VAL A 194 5.16 -7.54 0.28
N VAL A 195 6.08 -8.01 1.10
CA VAL A 195 7.30 -8.69 0.65
C VAL A 195 7.49 -10.04 1.32
N ILE A 196 8.21 -10.92 0.63
CA ILE A 196 8.87 -12.08 1.26
C ILE A 196 10.22 -11.60 1.80
N PRO A 197 10.49 -11.70 3.12
CA PRO A 197 11.81 -11.45 3.66
C PRO A 197 12.83 -12.43 3.07
N SER A 198 13.99 -11.93 2.66
CA SER A 198 15.07 -12.75 2.09
C SER A 198 16.44 -12.22 2.50
N ARG A 199 17.45 -13.09 2.58
CA ARG A 199 18.84 -12.70 2.86
C ARG A 199 19.43 -11.82 1.78
N SER A 200 18.98 -11.95 0.53
CA SER A 200 19.39 -11.12 -0.61
C SER A 200 18.55 -9.84 -0.75
N GLY A 201 17.75 -9.52 0.27
CA GLY A 201 16.82 -8.40 0.30
C GLY A 201 15.36 -8.82 0.06
N PRO A 202 14.40 -7.97 0.47
CA PRO A 202 12.98 -8.25 0.36
C PRO A 202 12.53 -8.37 -1.11
N LEU A 203 11.65 -9.34 -1.38
CA LEU A 203 11.03 -9.55 -2.70
C LEU A 203 9.56 -9.12 -2.63
N LEU A 204 9.18 -8.16 -3.46
CA LEU A 204 7.82 -7.63 -3.53
C LEU A 204 6.89 -8.65 -4.18
N VAL A 205 5.84 -9.06 -3.46
CA VAL A 205 4.82 -10.00 -3.94
C VAL A 205 3.50 -9.34 -4.25
N GLY A 206 3.25 -8.16 -3.69
CA GLY A 206 2.00 -7.44 -3.88
C GLY A 206 1.93 -6.16 -3.06
N VAL A 207 0.77 -5.52 -3.11
CA VAL A 207 0.47 -4.34 -2.31
C VAL A 207 -0.78 -4.55 -1.44
N ALA A 208 -0.81 -3.88 -0.31
CA ALA A 208 -2.00 -3.85 0.55
C ALA A 208 -3.18 -3.23 -0.22
N SER A 209 -4.26 -3.97 -0.38
CA SER A 209 -5.45 -3.53 -1.11
C SER A 209 -6.64 -3.30 -0.20
N ALA A 210 -7.15 -4.34 0.43
CA ALA A 210 -8.34 -4.27 1.24
C ALA A 210 -8.14 -4.92 2.60
N VAL A 211 -8.90 -4.47 3.58
CA VAL A 211 -8.88 -5.02 4.94
C VAL A 211 -10.27 -5.48 5.30
N ILE A 212 -10.38 -6.69 5.79
CA ILE A 212 -11.63 -7.18 6.39
C ILE A 212 -11.66 -6.67 7.83
N THR A 213 -12.65 -5.86 8.13
CA THR A 213 -12.85 -5.32 9.47
C THR A 213 -14.33 -5.34 9.81
N PRO A 214 -14.70 -5.94 10.95
CA PRO A 214 -16.06 -5.83 11.48
C PRO A 214 -16.36 -4.42 12.02
N GLN A 215 -15.33 -3.67 12.36
CA GLN A 215 -15.42 -2.34 12.97
C GLN A 215 -14.27 -1.47 12.45
N ALA A 216 -14.61 -0.51 11.56
CA ALA A 216 -13.65 0.45 11.00
C ALA A 216 -12.89 1.24 12.11
N PRO A 217 -11.69 1.80 11.84
CA PRO A 217 -11.02 1.94 10.54
C PRO A 217 -9.84 1.00 10.31
N CYS A 218 -9.52 0.07 11.21
CA CYS A 218 -8.38 -0.83 11.15
C CYS A 218 -8.79 -2.29 11.28
N GLY A 219 -8.11 -3.20 10.60
CA GLY A 219 -8.37 -4.63 10.64
C GLY A 219 -7.12 -5.48 10.65
N ASN A 220 -7.26 -6.75 10.97
CA ASN A 220 -6.15 -7.69 11.06
C ASN A 220 -6.13 -8.74 9.93
N ILE A 221 -7.13 -8.75 9.06
CA ILE A 221 -7.14 -9.59 7.85
C ILE A 221 -6.94 -8.68 6.65
N LEU A 222 -5.84 -8.88 5.94
CA LEU A 222 -5.42 -8.09 4.79
C LEU A 222 -5.56 -8.90 3.52
N MET A 223 -6.14 -8.30 2.48
CA MET A 223 -6.10 -8.78 1.10
C MET A 223 -4.98 -8.05 0.36
N ILE A 224 -4.13 -8.81 -0.31
CA ILE A 224 -2.92 -8.35 -0.97
C ILE A 224 -3.09 -8.56 -2.46
N ALA A 225 -3.19 -7.46 -3.21
CA ALA A 225 -3.20 -7.50 -4.67
C ALA A 225 -1.83 -7.95 -5.18
N PRO A 226 -1.74 -9.02 -5.98
CA PRO A 226 -0.47 -9.59 -6.40
C PRO A 226 0.23 -8.71 -7.43
N VAL A 227 1.56 -8.68 -7.35
CA VAL A 227 2.42 -8.17 -8.41
C VAL A 227 3.16 -9.34 -9.01
N THR A 228 2.81 -9.70 -10.23
CA THR A 228 3.51 -10.76 -10.94
C THR A 228 4.20 -10.16 -12.16
N ILE A 229 5.48 -10.49 -12.33
CA ILE A 229 6.11 -10.38 -13.65
C ILE A 229 5.50 -11.54 -14.45
N ALA A 230 4.81 -11.23 -15.56
CA ALA A 230 4.51 -12.26 -16.54
C ALA A 230 5.85 -12.87 -16.93
N GLY A 231 6.06 -14.13 -16.60
CA GLY A 231 7.22 -14.85 -17.11
C GLY A 231 7.17 -14.90 -18.64
N PRO A 232 8.31 -15.02 -19.30
CA PRO A 232 8.37 -15.25 -20.73
C PRO A 232 7.60 -16.50 -21.12
#